data_3684e2c3818afca943ae1a1f92cf8e86
#
_entry.id   3684e2c3818afca943ae1a1f92cf8e86
#
_cell.length_a   1.000
_cell.length_b   1.000
_cell.length_c   1.000
_cell.angle_alpha   90.00
_cell.angle_beta   90.00
_cell.angle_gamma   90.00
#
_symmetry.space_group_name_H-M   'P 1'
#
loop_
_entity.id
_entity.type
_entity.pdbx_description
1 polymer ?
#
loop_
_entity_poly.entity_id
_entity_poly.type
_entity_poly.pdbx_seq_one_letter_code
_entity_poly.pdbx_strand_id
1 'polypeptide(L)'
;MFKDFDISSFKKMKPPGDNTFDTMQEIKSLAKIKIDKSFVKKFDDQEAAFKQTAEREGIKDYDNSVAKKLIEKSAPVILKLKKHFDRPRPKVLAKKMNIKMKDIEMASMKTPSYPSGHSTQGMLIGLVLSDKYPKAKSAFMKTANNISDSRNIAHAHYKSDSDMGKKLGKSMYNHIKNKI
;
A
#
# COMPACT_ATOMS: atom_id res chain seq x y z
N MET A 1 -0.48 5.78 19.02
CA MET A 1 -0.79 6.50 17.76
C MET A 1 -2.13 6.01 17.18
N PHE A 2 -2.36 4.69 16.99
CA PHE A 2 -3.58 4.14 16.38
C PHE A 2 -4.36 3.17 17.29
N LYS A 3 -4.16 3.21 18.61
CA LYS A 3 -4.87 2.31 19.55
C LYS A 3 -6.39 2.51 19.53
N ASP A 4 -6.81 3.76 19.35
CA ASP A 4 -8.18 4.25 19.31
C ASP A 4 -8.72 4.51 17.88
N PHE A 5 -7.99 4.05 16.84
CA PHE A 5 -8.44 4.18 15.46
C PHE A 5 -9.57 3.21 15.17
N ASP A 6 -10.76 3.76 14.85
CA ASP A 6 -11.94 2.94 14.55
C ASP A 6 -11.88 2.33 13.13
N ILE A 7 -11.89 1.00 13.06
CA ILE A 7 -11.90 0.24 11.82
C ILE A 7 -13.30 -0.27 11.41
N SER A 8 -14.34 0.05 12.18
CA SER A 8 -15.67 -0.50 11.96
C SER A 8 -16.25 -0.16 10.59
N SER A 9 -16.08 1.08 10.13
CA SER A 9 -16.49 1.50 8.80
C SER A 9 -15.71 0.78 7.70
N PHE A 10 -14.42 0.53 7.90
CA PHE A 10 -13.58 -0.18 6.94
C PHE A 10 -13.94 -1.66 6.81
N LYS A 11 -14.36 -2.32 7.89
CA LYS A 11 -14.85 -3.72 7.85
C LYS A 11 -16.10 -3.89 6.98
N LYS A 12 -16.85 -2.82 6.73
CA LYS A 12 -18.00 -2.82 5.83
C LYS A 12 -17.64 -2.64 4.36
N MET A 13 -16.43 -2.18 4.07
CA MET A 13 -15.94 -1.92 2.70
C MET A 13 -15.31 -3.18 2.11
N LYS A 14 -16.14 -4.14 1.73
CA LYS A 14 -15.71 -5.44 1.21
C LYS A 14 -15.02 -5.30 -0.15
N PRO A 15 -13.97 -6.10 -0.43
CA PRO A 15 -13.46 -6.25 -1.79
C PRO A 15 -14.48 -7.02 -2.66
N PRO A 16 -14.33 -7.01 -3.99
CA PRO A 16 -15.07 -7.95 -4.85
C PRO A 16 -14.88 -9.39 -4.36
N GLY A 17 -15.93 -10.21 -4.42
CA GLY A 17 -15.88 -11.60 -3.96
C GLY A 17 -14.93 -12.44 -4.81
N ASP A 18 -14.38 -13.53 -4.24
CA ASP A 18 -13.32 -14.33 -4.85
C ASP A 18 -13.71 -14.92 -6.21
N ASN A 19 -14.96 -15.34 -6.38
CA ASN A 19 -15.46 -16.00 -7.60
C ASN A 19 -16.37 -15.10 -8.43
N THR A 20 -16.23 -13.77 -8.32
CA THR A 20 -17.06 -12.81 -9.04
C THR A 20 -16.45 -12.41 -10.38
N PHE A 21 -17.30 -11.92 -11.29
CA PHE A 21 -16.88 -11.33 -12.54
C PHE A 21 -15.91 -10.15 -12.31
N ASP A 22 -16.19 -9.30 -11.33
CA ASP A 22 -15.33 -8.14 -11.01
C ASP A 22 -13.92 -8.58 -10.61
N THR A 23 -13.78 -9.60 -9.76
CA THR A 23 -12.45 -10.15 -9.42
C THR A 23 -11.75 -10.74 -10.64
N MET A 24 -12.46 -11.46 -11.51
CA MET A 24 -11.89 -11.97 -12.76
C MET A 24 -11.40 -10.82 -13.66
N GLN A 25 -12.14 -9.74 -13.79
CA GLN A 25 -11.71 -8.57 -14.56
C GLN A 25 -10.49 -7.87 -13.95
N GLU A 26 -10.43 -7.74 -12.62
CA GLU A 26 -9.25 -7.21 -11.94
C GLU A 26 -8.00 -8.08 -12.22
N ILE A 27 -8.12 -9.41 -12.16
CA ILE A 27 -7.03 -10.34 -12.45
C ILE A 27 -6.57 -10.22 -13.91
N LYS A 28 -7.51 -10.19 -14.87
CA LYS A 28 -7.19 -10.02 -16.29
C LYS A 28 -6.49 -8.68 -16.57
N SER A 29 -6.95 -7.61 -15.94
CA SER A 29 -6.33 -6.29 -16.06
C SER A 29 -4.91 -6.28 -15.44
N LEU A 30 -4.75 -6.90 -14.28
CA LEU A 30 -3.47 -7.01 -13.60
C LEU A 30 -2.47 -7.82 -14.45
N ALA A 31 -2.89 -8.95 -15.02
CA ALA A 31 -2.05 -9.82 -15.85
C ALA A 31 -1.51 -9.12 -17.11
N LYS A 32 -2.17 -8.06 -17.59
CA LYS A 32 -1.70 -7.24 -18.73
C LYS A 32 -0.61 -6.25 -18.34
N ILE A 33 -0.45 -5.94 -17.07
CA ILE A 33 0.60 -5.03 -16.60
C ILE A 33 1.95 -5.73 -16.75
N LYS A 34 2.88 -5.11 -17.48
CA LYS A 34 4.24 -5.61 -17.61
C LYS A 34 4.96 -5.53 -16.26
N ILE A 35 5.49 -6.67 -15.81
CA ILE A 35 6.32 -6.71 -14.60
C ILE A 35 7.62 -5.94 -14.85
N ASP A 36 7.90 -4.96 -14.00
CA ASP A 36 9.16 -4.23 -13.93
C ASP A 36 9.84 -4.50 -12.58
N LYS A 37 10.78 -5.44 -12.58
CA LYS A 37 11.51 -5.86 -11.37
C LYS A 37 12.32 -4.73 -10.76
N SER A 38 12.90 -3.86 -11.59
CA SER A 38 13.71 -2.72 -11.15
C SER A 38 12.84 -1.70 -10.40
N PHE A 39 11.68 -1.37 -10.97
CA PHE A 39 10.71 -0.48 -10.33
C PHE A 39 10.20 -1.06 -9.01
N VAL A 40 9.82 -2.34 -9.00
CA VAL A 40 9.35 -3.02 -7.78
C VAL A 40 10.42 -2.99 -6.70
N LYS A 41 11.66 -3.36 -7.02
CA LYS A 41 12.78 -3.34 -6.06
C LYS A 41 13.02 -1.94 -5.47
N LYS A 42 12.93 -0.91 -6.31
CA LYS A 42 13.14 0.49 -5.89
C LYS A 42 12.12 0.96 -4.85
N PHE A 43 10.87 0.48 -4.91
CA PHE A 43 9.77 0.92 -4.06
C PHE A 43 9.30 -0.13 -3.04
N ASP A 44 10.00 -1.24 -2.91
CA ASP A 44 9.68 -2.27 -1.91
C ASP A 44 10.06 -1.82 -0.50
N ASP A 45 11.24 -1.23 -0.33
CA ASP A 45 11.64 -0.58 0.91
C ASP A 45 11.11 0.86 0.96
N GLN A 46 10.05 1.06 1.73
CA GLN A 46 9.38 2.35 1.83
C GLN A 46 10.25 3.40 2.52
N GLU A 47 11.01 3.01 3.56
CA GLU A 47 11.91 3.93 4.29
C GLU A 47 12.98 4.46 3.33
N ALA A 48 13.63 3.58 2.57
CA ALA A 48 14.62 3.95 1.57
C ALA A 48 14.02 4.81 0.45
N ALA A 49 12.81 4.51 -0.03
CA ALA A 49 12.16 5.27 -1.08
C ALA A 49 11.87 6.73 -0.67
N PHE A 50 11.36 6.94 0.54
CA PHE A 50 11.12 8.29 1.06
C PHE A 50 12.40 9.04 1.38
N LYS A 51 13.42 8.37 1.94
CA LYS A 51 14.75 8.95 2.17
C LYS A 51 15.38 9.45 0.86
N GLN A 52 15.41 8.63 -0.18
CA GLN A 52 15.91 9.02 -1.50
C GLN A 52 15.15 10.20 -2.10
N THR A 53 13.84 10.28 -1.84
CA THR A 53 13.03 11.43 -2.26
C THR A 53 13.49 12.70 -1.53
N ALA A 54 13.65 12.64 -0.21
CA ALA A 54 14.13 13.76 0.59
C ALA A 54 15.52 14.25 0.14
N GLU A 55 16.43 13.32 -0.14
CA GLU A 55 17.78 13.63 -0.65
C GLU A 55 17.71 14.36 -2.00
N ARG A 56 16.88 13.91 -2.94
CA ARG A 56 16.67 14.56 -4.24
C ARG A 56 16.07 15.97 -4.12
N GLU A 57 15.20 16.17 -3.14
CA GLU A 57 14.60 17.47 -2.84
C GLU A 57 15.52 18.38 -1.99
N GLY A 58 16.74 17.93 -1.67
CA GLY A 58 17.73 18.70 -0.91
C GLY A 58 17.36 18.93 0.56
N ILE A 59 16.53 18.07 1.16
CA ILE A 59 16.11 18.16 2.56
C ILE A 59 17.23 17.61 3.45
N LYS A 60 17.98 18.51 4.08
CA LYS A 60 19.13 18.15 4.94
C LYS A 60 18.72 17.64 6.33
N ASP A 61 17.60 18.09 6.84
CA ASP A 61 17.05 17.76 8.17
C ASP A 61 15.99 16.64 8.12
N TYR A 62 16.06 15.78 7.09
CA TYR A 62 15.12 14.67 6.95
C TYR A 62 15.26 13.67 8.10
N ASP A 63 14.15 13.49 8.83
CA ASP A 63 14.07 12.53 9.92
C ASP A 63 13.55 11.17 9.44
N ASN A 64 14.47 10.23 9.23
CA ASN A 64 14.17 8.88 8.77
C ASN A 64 13.32 8.07 9.79
N SER A 65 13.33 8.44 11.07
CA SER A 65 12.57 7.75 12.11
C SER A 65 11.05 7.90 11.93
N VAL A 66 10.60 8.94 11.25
CA VAL A 66 9.17 9.20 10.98
C VAL A 66 8.56 8.07 10.18
N ALA A 67 9.16 7.71 9.04
CA ALA A 67 8.67 6.64 8.18
C ALA A 67 8.63 5.30 8.93
N LYS A 68 9.73 4.93 9.60
CA LYS A 68 9.83 3.71 10.41
C LYS A 68 8.72 3.62 11.47
N LYS A 69 8.55 4.68 12.26
CA LYS A 69 7.54 4.75 13.31
C LYS A 69 6.11 4.60 12.76
N LEU A 70 5.81 5.21 11.61
CA LEU A 70 4.50 5.11 10.99
C LEU A 70 4.23 3.70 10.44
N ILE A 71 5.23 3.04 9.87
CA ILE A 71 5.14 1.63 9.42
C ILE A 71 4.81 0.73 10.61
N GLU A 72 5.62 0.79 11.67
CA GLU A 72 5.44 -0.04 12.86
C GLU A 72 4.08 0.18 13.54
N LYS A 73 3.67 1.44 13.71
CA LYS A 73 2.42 1.78 14.43
C LYS A 73 1.16 1.51 13.61
N SER A 74 1.22 1.54 12.28
CA SER A 74 0.09 1.23 11.39
C SER A 74 -0.12 -0.26 11.17
N ALA A 75 0.92 -1.08 11.26
CA ALA A 75 0.88 -2.50 10.96
C ALA A 75 -0.24 -3.28 11.70
N PRO A 76 -0.49 -3.09 13.00
CA PRO A 76 -1.55 -3.81 13.71
C PRO A 76 -2.96 -3.53 13.14
N VAL A 77 -3.24 -2.30 12.73
CA VAL A 77 -4.53 -1.90 12.13
C VAL A 77 -4.71 -2.60 10.78
N ILE A 78 -3.68 -2.55 9.94
CA ILE A 78 -3.67 -3.18 8.62
C ILE A 78 -3.88 -4.70 8.76
N LEU A 79 -3.15 -5.35 9.66
CA LEU A 79 -3.24 -6.80 9.88
C LEU A 79 -4.62 -7.24 10.40
N LYS A 80 -5.28 -6.45 11.26
CA LYS A 80 -6.66 -6.71 11.70
C LYS A 80 -7.63 -6.73 10.50
N LEU A 81 -7.52 -5.78 9.58
CA LEU A 81 -8.36 -5.74 8.38
C LEU A 81 -8.01 -6.87 7.41
N LYS A 82 -6.73 -7.18 7.22
CA LYS A 82 -6.31 -8.32 6.40
C LYS A 82 -6.89 -9.65 6.89
N LYS A 83 -6.84 -9.89 8.20
CA LYS A 83 -7.45 -11.09 8.82
C LYS A 83 -8.97 -11.10 8.69
N HIS A 84 -9.63 -9.93 8.79
CA HIS A 84 -11.08 -9.83 8.68
C HIS A 84 -11.60 -10.22 7.30
N PHE A 85 -10.90 -9.79 6.24
CA PHE A 85 -11.32 -10.06 4.85
C PHE A 85 -10.76 -11.36 4.30
N ASP A 86 -9.58 -11.76 4.73
CA ASP A 86 -8.86 -12.97 4.33
C ASP A 86 -8.83 -13.20 2.81
N ARG A 87 -8.67 -12.11 2.04
CA ARG A 87 -8.69 -12.15 0.58
C ARG A 87 -7.46 -12.89 0.04
N PRO A 88 -7.63 -13.91 -0.82
CA PRO A 88 -6.52 -14.59 -1.48
C PRO A 88 -5.74 -13.63 -2.39
N ARG A 89 -4.43 -13.86 -2.54
CA ARG A 89 -3.58 -13.11 -3.47
C ARG A 89 -3.98 -13.34 -4.92
N PRO A 90 -3.70 -12.38 -5.84
CA PRO A 90 -4.11 -12.48 -7.23
C PRO A 90 -3.70 -13.77 -7.93
N LYS A 91 -2.47 -14.24 -7.74
CA LYS A 91 -1.97 -15.49 -8.34
C LYS A 91 -2.76 -16.73 -7.90
N VAL A 92 -3.25 -16.75 -6.64
CA VAL A 92 -4.06 -17.86 -6.12
C VAL A 92 -5.39 -17.95 -6.86
N LEU A 93 -6.10 -16.83 -7.00
CA LEU A 93 -7.38 -16.81 -7.71
C LEU A 93 -7.22 -16.94 -9.22
N ALA A 94 -6.16 -16.36 -9.80
CA ALA A 94 -5.82 -16.56 -11.21
C ALA A 94 -5.68 -18.04 -11.56
N LYS A 95 -4.96 -18.82 -10.72
CA LYS A 95 -4.83 -20.26 -10.88
C LYS A 95 -6.18 -20.98 -10.85
N LYS A 96 -7.05 -20.63 -9.87
CA LYS A 96 -8.41 -21.20 -9.77
C LYS A 96 -9.29 -20.88 -10.97
N MET A 97 -9.07 -19.74 -11.61
CA MET A 97 -9.82 -19.28 -12.80
C MET A 97 -9.16 -19.67 -14.14
N ASN A 98 -8.12 -20.50 -14.12
CA ASN A 98 -7.32 -20.86 -15.30
C ASN A 98 -6.75 -19.64 -16.06
N ILE A 99 -6.45 -18.56 -15.36
CA ILE A 99 -5.82 -17.36 -15.92
C ILE A 99 -4.32 -17.45 -15.67
N LYS A 100 -3.54 -17.43 -16.75
CA LYS A 100 -2.07 -17.45 -16.66
C LYS A 100 -1.56 -16.10 -16.16
N MET A 101 -0.93 -16.10 -14.99
CA MET A 101 -0.35 -14.90 -14.39
C MET A 101 0.95 -15.23 -13.67
N LYS A 102 1.95 -14.38 -13.86
CA LYS A 102 3.20 -14.38 -13.09
C LYS A 102 3.12 -13.33 -11.98
N ASP A 103 3.95 -13.45 -10.97
CA ASP A 103 4.16 -12.44 -9.93
C ASP A 103 5.65 -12.35 -9.56
N ILE A 104 5.98 -11.34 -8.75
CA ILE A 104 7.25 -11.28 -8.04
C ILE A 104 6.97 -11.70 -6.59
N GLU A 105 7.55 -12.81 -6.16
CA GLU A 105 7.45 -13.25 -4.78
C GLU A 105 8.18 -12.28 -3.84
N MET A 106 7.50 -11.84 -2.80
CA MET A 106 8.01 -10.93 -1.78
C MET A 106 7.58 -11.38 -0.38
N ALA A 107 8.41 -11.11 0.63
CA ALA A 107 8.11 -11.48 2.01
C ALA A 107 6.76 -10.93 2.52
N SER A 108 6.37 -9.75 2.04
CA SER A 108 5.08 -9.11 2.37
C SER A 108 3.85 -9.88 1.86
N MET A 109 4.01 -10.84 0.94
CA MET A 109 2.92 -11.64 0.37
C MET A 109 2.45 -12.80 1.25
N LYS A 110 3.07 -13.03 2.41
CA LYS A 110 2.67 -14.05 3.38
C LYS A 110 1.36 -13.74 4.13
N THR A 111 0.84 -12.53 4.00
CA THR A 111 -0.43 -12.10 4.59
C THR A 111 -1.52 -11.98 3.53
N PRO A 112 -2.83 -12.00 3.91
CA PRO A 112 -3.93 -11.80 2.97
C PRO A 112 -3.79 -10.51 2.14
N SER A 113 -4.48 -10.46 0.98
CA SER A 113 -4.26 -9.42 -0.01
C SER A 113 -4.83 -8.05 0.39
N TYR A 114 -6.03 -8.01 0.96
CA TYR A 114 -6.81 -6.78 1.15
C TYR A 114 -6.87 -6.33 2.62
N PRO A 115 -6.63 -5.04 2.92
CA PRO A 115 -6.09 -3.99 2.04
C PRO A 115 -4.58 -4.11 1.80
N SER A 116 -4.05 -3.41 0.79
CA SER A 116 -2.60 -3.34 0.57
C SER A 116 -1.89 -2.57 1.69
N GLY A 117 -0.96 -3.24 2.38
CA GLY A 117 -0.18 -2.62 3.46
C GLY A 117 0.74 -1.51 2.95
N HIS A 118 1.48 -1.76 1.88
CA HIS A 118 2.37 -0.77 1.25
C HIS A 118 1.60 0.46 0.76
N SER A 119 0.43 0.27 0.15
CA SER A 119 -0.41 1.40 -0.29
C SER A 119 -0.94 2.22 0.90
N THR A 120 -1.28 1.57 2.02
CA THR A 120 -1.71 2.24 3.25
C THR A 120 -0.57 3.05 3.87
N GLN A 121 0.55 2.41 4.08
CA GLN A 121 1.73 3.02 4.71
C GLN A 121 2.33 4.11 3.83
N GLY A 122 2.48 3.85 2.54
CA GLY A 122 2.99 4.83 1.59
C GLY A 122 2.14 6.11 1.57
N MET A 123 0.82 5.98 1.54
CA MET A 123 -0.08 7.13 1.58
C MET A 123 0.01 7.88 2.92
N LEU A 124 0.01 7.16 4.04
CA LEU A 124 0.14 7.74 5.38
C LEU A 124 1.44 8.53 5.53
N ILE A 125 2.58 7.93 5.17
CA ILE A 125 3.90 8.55 5.25
C ILE A 125 3.99 9.76 4.31
N GLY A 126 3.54 9.60 3.07
CA GLY A 126 3.55 10.67 2.08
C GLY A 126 2.80 11.92 2.56
N LEU A 127 1.64 11.75 3.19
CA LEU A 127 0.86 12.86 3.75
C LEU A 127 1.56 13.51 4.94
N VAL A 128 2.08 12.73 5.89
CA VAL A 128 2.80 13.26 7.06
C VAL A 128 4.05 14.03 6.63
N LEU A 129 4.84 13.48 5.69
CA LEU A 129 6.02 14.16 5.17
C LEU A 129 5.67 15.39 4.34
N SER A 130 4.52 15.39 3.65
CA SER A 130 4.02 16.57 2.93
C SER A 130 3.69 17.74 3.85
N ASP A 131 3.18 17.48 5.05
CA ASP A 131 2.95 18.52 6.05
C ASP A 131 4.25 19.03 6.67
N LYS A 132 5.16 18.08 6.98
CA LYS A 132 6.46 18.42 7.58
C LYS A 132 7.36 19.20 6.60
N TYR A 133 7.28 18.89 5.30
CA TYR A 133 8.11 19.48 4.23
C TYR A 133 7.22 19.96 3.06
N PRO A 134 6.47 21.06 3.24
CA PRO A 134 5.43 21.48 2.28
C PRO A 134 5.96 21.75 0.86
N LYS A 135 7.20 22.24 0.73
CA LYS A 135 7.85 22.50 -0.56
C LYS A 135 8.09 21.22 -1.37
N ALA A 136 8.27 20.08 -0.70
CA ALA A 136 8.49 18.77 -1.33
C ALA A 136 7.22 17.89 -1.39
N LYS A 137 6.05 18.44 -1.09
CA LYS A 137 4.76 17.73 -1.06
C LYS A 137 4.51 16.89 -2.32
N SER A 138 4.70 17.48 -3.49
CA SER A 138 4.47 16.80 -4.77
C SER A 138 5.38 15.57 -4.93
N ALA A 139 6.65 15.68 -4.54
CA ALA A 139 7.63 14.60 -4.62
C ALA A 139 7.28 13.45 -3.65
N PHE A 140 6.91 13.76 -2.40
CA PHE A 140 6.49 12.74 -1.43
C PHE A 140 5.20 12.03 -1.85
N MET A 141 4.22 12.75 -2.37
CA MET A 141 2.98 12.14 -2.87
C MET A 141 3.21 11.28 -4.11
N LYS A 142 4.13 11.68 -5.00
CA LYS A 142 4.56 10.84 -6.13
C LYS A 142 5.21 9.55 -5.64
N THR A 143 6.08 9.62 -4.64
CA THR A 143 6.71 8.44 -4.03
C THR A 143 5.67 7.52 -3.39
N ALA A 144 4.69 8.06 -2.66
CA ALA A 144 3.59 7.28 -2.09
C ALA A 144 2.79 6.52 -3.16
N ASN A 145 2.50 7.18 -4.29
CA ASN A 145 1.81 6.54 -5.42
C ASN A 145 2.69 5.47 -6.09
N ASN A 146 3.97 5.72 -6.31
CA ASN A 146 4.90 4.76 -6.88
C ASN A 146 5.04 3.50 -5.99
N ILE A 147 5.06 3.65 -4.66
CA ILE A 147 5.02 2.54 -3.72
C ILE A 147 3.76 1.69 -3.93
N SER A 148 2.61 2.33 -4.04
CA SER A 148 1.34 1.63 -4.31
C SER A 148 1.34 0.94 -5.67
N ASP A 149 1.77 1.63 -6.72
CA ASP A 149 1.80 1.11 -8.10
C ASP A 149 2.77 -0.08 -8.23
N SER A 150 3.89 -0.05 -7.48
CA SER A 150 4.84 -1.16 -7.47
C SER A 150 4.19 -2.49 -7.06
N ARG A 151 3.15 -2.46 -6.22
CA ARG A 151 2.43 -3.66 -5.78
C ARG A 151 1.56 -4.27 -6.89
N ASN A 152 0.98 -3.43 -7.73
CA ASN A 152 0.23 -3.87 -8.91
C ASN A 152 1.19 -4.33 -10.03
N ILE A 153 2.31 -3.62 -10.24
CA ILE A 153 3.36 -4.02 -11.19
C ILE A 153 3.99 -5.37 -10.82
N ALA A 154 4.11 -5.67 -9.53
CA ALA A 154 4.56 -6.98 -9.04
C ALA A 154 3.49 -8.08 -9.13
N HIS A 155 2.25 -7.75 -9.50
CA HIS A 155 1.07 -8.62 -9.44
C HIS A 155 0.78 -9.17 -8.02
N ALA A 156 1.23 -8.47 -6.99
CA ALA A 156 1.06 -8.85 -5.59
C ALA A 156 -0.29 -8.47 -4.99
N HIS A 157 -0.93 -7.45 -5.56
CA HIS A 157 -2.19 -6.88 -5.13
C HIS A 157 -3.10 -6.55 -6.30
N TYR A 158 -4.42 -6.74 -6.12
CA TYR A 158 -5.44 -6.20 -7.02
C TYR A 158 -5.46 -4.68 -6.91
N LYS A 159 -5.99 -4.01 -7.95
CA LYS A 159 -6.18 -2.56 -7.89
C LYS A 159 -7.06 -2.14 -6.72
N SER A 160 -8.15 -2.87 -6.45
CA SER A 160 -9.03 -2.61 -5.30
C SER A 160 -8.34 -2.70 -3.95
N ASP A 161 -7.33 -3.58 -3.78
CA ASP A 161 -6.49 -3.63 -2.58
C ASP A 161 -5.71 -2.34 -2.39
N SER A 162 -5.15 -1.81 -3.47
CA SER A 162 -4.35 -0.58 -3.48
C SER A 162 -5.21 0.65 -3.22
N ASP A 163 -6.39 0.72 -3.85
CA ASP A 163 -7.34 1.83 -3.66
C ASP A 163 -7.83 1.88 -2.21
N MET A 164 -8.18 0.71 -1.64
CA MET A 164 -8.56 0.62 -0.23
C MET A 164 -7.39 0.97 0.70
N GLY A 165 -6.19 0.52 0.38
CA GLY A 165 -4.99 0.87 1.13
C GLY A 165 -4.77 2.37 1.19
N LYS A 166 -4.84 3.07 0.06
CA LYS A 166 -4.73 4.54 0.01
C LYS A 166 -5.82 5.23 0.84
N LYS A 167 -7.07 4.74 0.76
CA LYS A 167 -8.19 5.27 1.56
C LYS A 167 -7.95 5.11 3.06
N LEU A 168 -7.49 3.94 3.47
CA LEU A 168 -7.13 3.65 4.86
C LEU A 168 -5.98 4.55 5.34
N GLY A 169 -4.90 4.68 4.54
CA GLY A 169 -3.76 5.54 4.86
C GLY A 169 -4.15 7.00 5.04
N LYS A 170 -5.02 7.52 4.17
CA LYS A 170 -5.56 8.87 4.29
C LYS A 170 -6.41 9.04 5.57
N SER A 171 -7.23 8.06 5.93
CA SER A 171 -8.02 8.10 7.16
C SER A 171 -7.15 8.04 8.40
N MET A 172 -6.11 7.20 8.39
CA MET A 172 -5.12 7.14 9.48
C MET A 172 -4.35 8.45 9.63
N TYR A 173 -3.96 9.09 8.53
CA TYR A 173 -3.38 10.43 8.57
C TYR A 173 -4.32 11.44 9.22
N ASN A 174 -5.60 11.50 8.80
CA ASN A 174 -6.59 12.41 9.39
C ASN A 174 -6.78 12.20 10.90
N HIS A 175 -6.64 10.96 11.37
CA HIS A 175 -6.72 10.62 12.79
C HIS A 175 -5.56 11.18 13.61
N ILE A 176 -4.38 11.34 13.01
CA ILE A 176 -3.17 11.76 13.74
C ILE A 176 -2.71 13.19 13.42
N LYS A 177 -3.13 13.81 12.33
CA LYS A 177 -2.59 15.09 11.82
C LYS A 177 -2.59 16.22 12.83
N ASN A 178 -3.51 16.22 13.80
CA ASN A 178 -3.58 17.23 14.87
C ASN A 178 -2.85 16.79 16.16
N LYS A 179 -2.17 15.63 16.13
CA LYS A 179 -1.46 15.04 17.28
C LYS A 179 0.04 14.90 17.04
N ILE A 180 0.50 15.31 15.85
CA ILE A 180 1.92 15.27 15.41
C ILE A 180 2.43 16.63 15.05
#